data_467adc7d53c5d1183ce63d68f6aadb75
#
_entry.id   467adc7d53c5d1183ce63d68f6aadb75
#
_cell.length_a   1.000
_cell.length_b   1.000
_cell.length_c   1.000
_cell.angle_alpha   90.00
_cell.angle_beta   90.00
_cell.angle_gamma   90.00
#
_symmetry.space_group_name_H-M   'P 1'
#
loop_
_entity.id
_entity.type
_entity.pdbx_description
1 polymer ?
#
loop_
_entity_poly.entity_id
_entity_poly.type
_entity_poly.pdbx_seq_one_letter_code
_entity_poly.pdbx_strand_id
1 'polypeptide(L)'
;MPVTLSVVIPCFNEEQTLAACVGRVLEIQDDALLLEVIVVDDCSHDRSLAIAESLAEKCPEIRVFRHAKNQGKGAALRTGFREATGNFVAVQDADLEYDPKELPDLLEPLRTGKADVVFGSRFLGGRPHRVLYFWHYLGNAFLTFLSNMFTDLNLTDMEVCYKVFRRDVIQGIQIQEDRFGFEPEIVAKVAQQRLRVFEMGISYSGRTYEEGKKIGWRDGLRALYCIFRYNAPYLPLPMQFLIYVFIGGVSAVANLIIFLALMGMGLSLTPSTLLAFVMAAATNYLLCIALLFRHKARWNSVAEVFVYGLVVTFTGALDLGMTRMLYAIGNPAWVSKSLASLVGLLFNFIGRRFLVFPEKKQ
;
A
#
# COMPACT_ATOMS: atom_id res chain seq x y z
N MET A 1 -35.18 -11.43 2.35
CA MET A 1 -34.92 -11.33 0.90
C MET A 1 -33.57 -11.96 0.66
N PRO A 2 -33.36 -12.68 -0.44
CA PRO A 2 -32.05 -13.21 -0.77
C PRO A 2 -31.03 -12.08 -0.88
N VAL A 3 -29.80 -12.38 -0.54
CA VAL A 3 -28.68 -11.46 -0.61
C VAL A 3 -27.88 -11.77 -1.86
N THR A 4 -27.44 -10.76 -2.59
CA THR A 4 -26.59 -10.95 -3.77
C THR A 4 -25.14 -10.63 -3.45
N LEU A 5 -24.23 -11.59 -3.73
CA LEU A 5 -22.79 -11.44 -3.61
C LEU A 5 -22.15 -11.41 -5.00
N SER A 6 -21.49 -10.30 -5.33
CA SER A 6 -20.62 -10.22 -6.51
C SER A 6 -19.24 -10.75 -6.14
N VAL A 7 -18.80 -11.83 -6.77
CA VAL A 7 -17.48 -12.41 -6.59
C VAL A 7 -16.58 -11.97 -7.75
N VAL A 8 -15.61 -11.13 -7.49
CA VAL A 8 -14.67 -10.61 -8.49
C VAL A 8 -13.44 -11.50 -8.57
N ILE A 9 -13.18 -12.05 -9.75
CA ILE A 9 -12.09 -12.98 -10.05
C ILE A 9 -11.13 -12.32 -11.05
N PRO A 10 -10.02 -11.72 -10.59
CA PRO A 10 -8.96 -11.26 -11.48
C PRO A 10 -8.25 -12.47 -12.08
N CYS A 11 -8.10 -12.49 -13.41
CA CYS A 11 -7.55 -13.64 -14.15
C CYS A 11 -6.41 -13.19 -15.06
N PHE A 12 -5.24 -13.84 -14.93
CA PHE A 12 -4.13 -13.70 -15.87
C PHE A 12 -3.33 -15.00 -15.96
N ASN A 13 -3.46 -15.70 -17.10
CA ASN A 13 -2.80 -16.98 -17.36
C ASN A 13 -3.09 -18.03 -16.27
N GLU A 14 -4.37 -18.37 -16.11
CA GLU A 14 -4.90 -19.34 -15.13
C GLU A 14 -5.76 -20.41 -15.81
N GLU A 15 -5.41 -20.84 -17.04
CA GLU A 15 -6.17 -21.84 -17.81
C GLU A 15 -6.37 -23.18 -17.08
N GLN A 16 -5.47 -23.53 -16.14
CA GLN A 16 -5.53 -24.78 -15.39
C GLN A 16 -6.49 -24.72 -14.20
N THR A 17 -6.72 -23.55 -13.63
CA THR A 17 -7.42 -23.38 -12.36
C THR A 17 -8.74 -22.64 -12.46
N LEU A 18 -8.90 -21.76 -13.46
CA LEU A 18 -10.04 -20.87 -13.58
C LEU A 18 -11.40 -21.62 -13.59
N ALA A 19 -11.52 -22.69 -14.39
CA ALA A 19 -12.79 -23.42 -14.48
C ALA A 19 -13.18 -24.07 -13.14
N ALA A 20 -12.21 -24.65 -12.44
CA ALA A 20 -12.42 -25.23 -11.12
C ALA A 20 -12.73 -24.17 -10.06
N CYS A 21 -12.06 -23.01 -10.12
CA CYS A 21 -12.32 -21.89 -9.23
C CYS A 21 -13.75 -21.37 -9.38
N VAL A 22 -14.17 -21.06 -10.60
CA VAL A 22 -15.54 -20.60 -10.91
C VAL A 22 -16.58 -21.65 -10.50
N GLY A 23 -16.32 -22.92 -10.78
CA GLY A 23 -17.21 -24.01 -10.37
C GLY A 23 -17.41 -24.06 -8.86
N ARG A 24 -16.33 -23.98 -8.06
CA ARG A 24 -16.41 -23.94 -6.60
C ARG A 24 -17.12 -22.69 -6.07
N VAL A 25 -16.97 -21.54 -6.75
CA VAL A 25 -17.71 -20.32 -6.39
C VAL A 25 -19.20 -20.53 -6.62
N LEU A 26 -19.61 -21.12 -7.75
CA LEU A 26 -21.03 -21.38 -8.02
C LEU A 26 -21.67 -22.39 -7.05
N GLU A 27 -20.89 -23.32 -6.48
CA GLU A 27 -21.37 -24.29 -5.48
C GLU A 27 -21.88 -23.66 -4.18
N ILE A 28 -21.51 -22.39 -3.86
CA ILE A 28 -21.99 -21.74 -2.63
C ILE A 28 -23.34 -21.04 -2.80
N GLN A 29 -23.91 -21.01 -4.01
CA GLN A 29 -25.22 -20.42 -4.28
C GLN A 29 -26.33 -21.25 -3.65
N ASP A 30 -27.27 -20.57 -3.00
CA ASP A 30 -28.49 -21.18 -2.45
C ASP A 30 -29.67 -20.20 -2.53
N ASP A 31 -30.83 -20.58 -2.00
CA ASP A 31 -32.06 -19.73 -2.00
C ASP A 31 -31.89 -18.42 -1.20
N ALA A 32 -30.93 -18.34 -0.29
CA ALA A 32 -30.63 -17.16 0.54
C ALA A 32 -29.46 -16.33 0.01
N LEU A 33 -28.58 -16.91 -0.82
CA LEU A 33 -27.39 -16.29 -1.39
C LEU A 33 -27.36 -16.45 -2.92
N LEU A 34 -27.69 -15.37 -3.62
CA LEU A 34 -27.54 -15.27 -5.07
C LEU A 34 -26.14 -14.80 -5.44
N LEU A 35 -25.59 -15.35 -6.50
CA LEU A 35 -24.25 -14.98 -6.96
C LEU A 35 -24.27 -14.16 -8.25
N GLU A 36 -23.33 -13.24 -8.34
CA GLU A 36 -22.83 -12.62 -9.56
C GLU A 36 -21.32 -12.87 -9.61
N VAL A 37 -20.85 -13.62 -10.59
CA VAL A 37 -19.43 -13.93 -10.77
C VAL A 37 -18.85 -13.04 -11.86
N ILE A 38 -17.88 -12.22 -11.53
CA ILE A 38 -17.26 -11.26 -12.45
C ILE A 38 -15.81 -11.68 -12.69
N VAL A 39 -15.56 -12.31 -13.83
CA VAL A 39 -14.21 -12.66 -14.27
C VAL A 39 -13.63 -11.50 -15.06
N VAL A 40 -12.46 -10.99 -14.63
CA VAL A 40 -11.75 -9.93 -15.35
C VAL A 40 -10.44 -10.48 -15.89
N ASP A 41 -10.43 -10.78 -17.20
CA ASP A 41 -9.23 -11.23 -17.92
C ASP A 41 -8.28 -10.05 -18.17
N ASP A 42 -7.11 -10.09 -17.56
CA ASP A 42 -6.09 -9.05 -17.65
C ASP A 42 -5.14 -9.29 -18.85
N CYS A 43 -5.72 -9.55 -20.04
CA CYS A 43 -5.01 -9.84 -21.29
C CYS A 43 -4.19 -11.15 -21.20
N SER A 44 -4.82 -12.25 -20.82
CA SER A 44 -4.17 -13.58 -20.82
C SER A 44 -3.69 -13.98 -22.21
N HIS A 45 -2.60 -14.75 -22.24
CA HIS A 45 -1.97 -15.27 -23.46
C HIS A 45 -2.24 -16.78 -23.66
N ASP A 46 -2.84 -17.43 -22.65
CA ASP A 46 -3.29 -18.82 -22.67
C ASP A 46 -4.80 -18.93 -22.97
N ARG A 47 -5.40 -20.05 -22.65
CA ARG A 47 -6.83 -20.28 -22.91
C ARG A 47 -7.76 -19.72 -21.82
N SER A 48 -7.27 -18.95 -20.84
CA SER A 48 -8.08 -18.43 -19.73
C SER A 48 -9.30 -17.65 -20.21
N LEU A 49 -9.14 -16.74 -21.18
CA LEU A 49 -10.27 -15.98 -21.73
C LEU A 49 -11.33 -16.88 -22.38
N ALA A 50 -10.91 -17.82 -23.24
CA ALA A 50 -11.84 -18.73 -23.90
C ALA A 50 -12.59 -19.62 -22.90
N ILE A 51 -11.94 -20.03 -21.81
CA ILE A 51 -12.56 -20.76 -20.70
C ILE A 51 -13.61 -19.87 -20.01
N ALA A 52 -13.26 -18.62 -19.69
CA ALA A 52 -14.18 -17.68 -19.04
C ALA A 52 -15.44 -17.43 -19.90
N GLU A 53 -15.26 -17.17 -21.20
CA GLU A 53 -16.35 -16.95 -22.15
C GLU A 53 -17.25 -18.18 -22.27
N SER A 54 -16.66 -19.38 -22.38
CA SER A 54 -17.44 -20.65 -22.43
C SER A 54 -18.21 -20.93 -21.13
N LEU A 55 -17.70 -20.48 -19.96
CA LEU A 55 -18.42 -20.58 -18.70
C LEU A 55 -19.60 -19.59 -18.65
N ALA A 56 -19.43 -18.39 -19.16
CA ALA A 56 -20.45 -17.34 -19.19
C ALA A 56 -21.62 -17.73 -20.16
N GLU A 57 -21.33 -18.44 -21.26
CA GLU A 57 -22.37 -18.98 -22.16
C GLU A 57 -23.27 -20.00 -21.46
N LYS A 58 -22.76 -20.72 -20.47
CA LYS A 58 -23.49 -21.80 -19.77
C LYS A 58 -24.17 -21.32 -18.48
N CYS A 59 -23.65 -20.28 -17.84
CA CYS A 59 -24.09 -19.82 -16.53
C CYS A 59 -24.36 -18.31 -16.60
N PRO A 60 -25.64 -17.90 -16.52
CA PRO A 60 -26.03 -16.49 -16.65
C PRO A 60 -25.50 -15.60 -15.47
N GLU A 61 -25.10 -16.20 -14.37
CA GLU A 61 -24.49 -15.53 -13.23
C GLU A 61 -23.09 -15.01 -13.54
N ILE A 62 -22.43 -15.49 -14.62
CA ILE A 62 -21.05 -15.17 -14.96
C ILE A 62 -21.02 -14.05 -15.99
N ARG A 63 -20.24 -13.01 -15.66
CA ARG A 63 -19.93 -11.89 -16.56
C ARG A 63 -18.43 -11.82 -16.76
N VAL A 64 -18.01 -11.65 -18.02
CA VAL A 64 -16.59 -11.60 -18.39
C VAL A 64 -16.23 -10.21 -18.91
N PHE A 65 -15.14 -9.67 -18.40
CA PHE A 65 -14.53 -8.42 -18.87
C PHE A 65 -13.09 -8.69 -19.28
N ARG A 66 -12.61 -7.99 -20.30
CA ARG A 66 -11.26 -8.16 -20.82
C ARG A 66 -10.52 -6.82 -20.88
N HIS A 67 -9.27 -6.80 -20.43
CA HIS A 67 -8.36 -5.67 -20.67
C HIS A 67 -7.64 -5.81 -22.02
N ALA A 68 -7.44 -4.69 -22.72
CA ALA A 68 -6.71 -4.65 -23.99
C ALA A 68 -5.20 -4.94 -23.85
N LYS A 69 -4.65 -4.76 -22.64
CA LYS A 69 -3.27 -5.06 -22.26
C LYS A 69 -3.22 -5.45 -20.80
N ASN A 70 -2.19 -6.20 -20.38
CA ASN A 70 -1.99 -6.51 -18.97
C ASN A 70 -1.76 -5.22 -18.17
N GLN A 71 -2.61 -4.98 -17.18
CA GLN A 71 -2.60 -3.83 -16.31
C GLN A 71 -2.30 -4.21 -14.85
N GLY A 72 -2.45 -5.48 -14.49
CA GLY A 72 -2.20 -6.04 -13.17
C GLY A 72 -3.45 -6.29 -12.33
N LYS A 73 -3.29 -7.05 -11.23
CA LYS A 73 -4.36 -7.51 -10.34
C LYS A 73 -5.23 -6.36 -9.82
N GLY A 74 -4.61 -5.27 -9.33
CA GLY A 74 -5.35 -4.12 -8.80
C GLY A 74 -6.22 -3.44 -9.85
N ALA A 75 -5.76 -3.34 -11.11
CA ALA A 75 -6.56 -2.82 -12.21
C ALA A 75 -7.74 -3.74 -12.56
N ALA A 76 -7.52 -5.05 -12.55
CA ALA A 76 -8.58 -6.04 -12.76
C ALA A 76 -9.64 -5.98 -11.66
N LEU A 77 -9.23 -5.89 -10.39
CA LEU A 77 -10.13 -5.70 -9.25
C LEU A 77 -10.92 -4.39 -9.36
N ARG A 78 -10.26 -3.28 -9.71
CA ARG A 78 -10.94 -1.98 -9.95
C ARG A 78 -12.02 -2.09 -11.01
N THR A 79 -11.77 -2.80 -12.11
CA THR A 79 -12.76 -3.07 -13.14
C THR A 79 -13.91 -3.90 -12.58
N GLY A 80 -13.63 -5.02 -11.91
CA GLY A 80 -14.66 -5.88 -11.32
C GLY A 80 -15.52 -5.18 -10.27
N PHE A 81 -14.93 -4.37 -9.39
CA PHE A 81 -15.67 -3.61 -8.38
C PHE A 81 -16.62 -2.57 -9.00
N ARG A 82 -16.20 -1.90 -10.08
CA ARG A 82 -17.06 -0.97 -10.80
C ARG A 82 -18.27 -1.65 -11.41
N GLU A 83 -18.09 -2.86 -11.93
CA GLU A 83 -19.13 -3.62 -12.62
C GLU A 83 -20.02 -4.44 -11.67
N ALA A 84 -19.66 -4.57 -10.39
CA ALA A 84 -20.41 -5.32 -9.39
C ALA A 84 -21.78 -4.69 -9.10
N THR A 85 -22.82 -5.52 -9.10
CA THR A 85 -24.21 -5.10 -8.86
C THR A 85 -24.82 -5.68 -7.59
N GLY A 86 -24.21 -6.71 -7.00
CA GLY A 86 -24.65 -7.35 -5.75
C GLY A 86 -24.64 -6.44 -4.54
N ASN A 87 -25.29 -6.84 -3.46
CA ASN A 87 -25.31 -6.10 -2.21
C ASN A 87 -23.92 -6.02 -1.57
N PHE A 88 -23.15 -7.09 -1.74
CA PHE A 88 -21.80 -7.26 -1.22
C PHE A 88 -20.86 -7.66 -2.36
N VAL A 89 -19.57 -7.40 -2.17
CA VAL A 89 -18.54 -7.69 -3.16
C VAL A 89 -17.38 -8.41 -2.49
N ALA A 90 -17.02 -9.59 -2.98
CA ALA A 90 -15.89 -10.37 -2.53
C ALA A 90 -14.79 -10.44 -3.59
N VAL A 91 -13.55 -10.62 -3.15
CA VAL A 91 -12.40 -10.92 -4.01
C VAL A 91 -12.10 -12.41 -3.91
N GLN A 92 -11.94 -13.06 -5.06
CA GLN A 92 -11.52 -14.46 -5.19
C GLN A 92 -10.36 -14.55 -6.18
N ASP A 93 -9.20 -15.03 -5.76
CA ASP A 93 -8.12 -15.34 -6.70
C ASP A 93 -8.44 -16.61 -7.50
N ALA A 94 -8.05 -16.63 -8.78
CA ALA A 94 -8.35 -17.74 -9.70
C ALA A 94 -7.51 -19.01 -9.44
N ASP A 95 -6.59 -18.98 -8.46
CA ASP A 95 -5.48 -19.93 -8.28
C ASP A 95 -5.75 -21.11 -7.33
N LEU A 96 -6.97 -21.23 -6.79
CA LEU A 96 -7.41 -22.28 -5.87
C LEU A 96 -6.68 -22.30 -4.51
N GLU A 97 -5.93 -21.25 -4.16
CA GLU A 97 -5.26 -21.16 -2.84
C GLU A 97 -6.26 -20.94 -1.69
N TYR A 98 -7.44 -20.38 -2.00
CA TYR A 98 -8.52 -20.09 -1.05
C TYR A 98 -9.78 -20.92 -1.38
N ASP A 99 -10.55 -21.30 -0.35
CA ASP A 99 -11.77 -22.06 -0.50
C ASP A 99 -13.01 -21.14 -0.54
N PRO A 100 -13.75 -21.06 -1.68
CA PRO A 100 -14.96 -20.25 -1.77
C PRO A 100 -16.07 -20.62 -0.77
N LYS A 101 -16.06 -21.83 -0.22
CA LYS A 101 -17.02 -22.28 0.81
C LYS A 101 -16.93 -21.47 2.11
N GLU A 102 -15.87 -20.68 2.28
CA GLU A 102 -15.69 -19.79 3.44
C GLU A 102 -16.28 -18.39 3.22
N LEU A 103 -16.64 -18.02 1.97
CA LEU A 103 -17.25 -16.72 1.66
C LEU A 103 -18.59 -16.47 2.39
N PRO A 104 -19.50 -17.45 2.56
CA PRO A 104 -20.71 -17.27 3.37
C PRO A 104 -20.40 -16.89 4.83
N ASP A 105 -19.37 -17.50 5.45
CA ASP A 105 -18.95 -17.16 6.82
C ASP A 105 -18.46 -15.71 6.89
N LEU A 106 -17.60 -15.29 5.93
CA LEU A 106 -17.08 -13.93 5.85
C LEU A 106 -18.18 -12.89 5.57
N LEU A 107 -19.27 -13.30 4.93
CA LEU A 107 -20.40 -12.45 4.62
C LEU A 107 -21.30 -12.17 5.83
N GLU A 108 -21.34 -13.04 6.82
CA GLU A 108 -22.29 -12.99 7.94
C GLU A 108 -22.19 -11.69 8.80
N PRO A 109 -21.00 -11.16 9.15
CA PRO A 109 -20.90 -9.87 9.84
C PRO A 109 -21.44 -8.69 9.04
N LEU A 110 -21.36 -8.75 7.70
CA LEU A 110 -21.90 -7.72 6.80
C LEU A 110 -23.44 -7.81 6.71
N ARG A 111 -23.98 -9.03 6.58
CA ARG A 111 -25.43 -9.30 6.54
C ARG A 111 -26.13 -8.84 7.81
N THR A 112 -25.50 -9.06 8.95
CA THR A 112 -26.02 -8.64 10.28
C THR A 112 -25.79 -7.17 10.58
N GLY A 113 -25.16 -6.43 9.66
CA GLY A 113 -24.88 -4.99 9.82
C GLY A 113 -23.84 -4.67 10.90
N LYS A 114 -23.07 -5.65 11.36
CA LYS A 114 -21.98 -5.48 12.34
C LYS A 114 -20.72 -4.92 11.70
N ALA A 115 -20.44 -5.30 10.45
CA ALA A 115 -19.27 -4.90 9.69
C ALA A 115 -19.64 -4.11 8.43
N ASP A 116 -18.70 -3.29 7.94
CA ASP A 116 -18.74 -2.67 6.62
C ASP A 116 -17.74 -3.36 5.68
N VAL A 117 -16.69 -3.98 6.27
CA VAL A 117 -15.65 -4.74 5.58
C VAL A 117 -15.25 -5.93 6.45
N VAL A 118 -15.03 -7.09 5.82
CA VAL A 118 -14.48 -8.29 6.46
C VAL A 118 -13.23 -8.72 5.70
N PHE A 119 -12.13 -8.91 6.43
CA PHE A 119 -10.89 -9.49 5.92
C PHE A 119 -10.77 -10.93 6.38
N GLY A 120 -10.36 -11.82 5.49
CA GLY A 120 -9.85 -13.13 5.88
C GLY A 120 -8.48 -12.99 6.56
N SER A 121 -8.02 -14.02 7.25
CA SER A 121 -6.65 -14.12 7.75
C SER A 121 -6.17 -15.55 7.69
N ARG A 122 -5.00 -15.75 7.11
CA ARG A 122 -4.29 -17.03 7.07
C ARG A 122 -3.64 -17.37 8.43
N PHE A 123 -3.54 -16.39 9.32
CA PHE A 123 -2.82 -16.48 10.60
C PHE A 123 -3.74 -16.45 11.83
N LEU A 124 -4.99 -16.06 11.67
CA LEU A 124 -5.98 -16.15 12.74
C LEU A 124 -6.44 -17.61 12.86
N GLY A 125 -6.20 -18.23 13.99
CA GLY A 125 -6.39 -19.68 14.18
C GLY A 125 -7.81 -20.21 13.95
N GLY A 126 -7.92 -21.55 13.83
CA GLY A 126 -9.19 -22.30 13.74
C GLY A 126 -9.45 -22.97 12.39
N ARG A 127 -8.78 -22.58 11.31
CA ARG A 127 -8.90 -23.22 9.99
C ARG A 127 -7.57 -23.87 9.57
N PRO A 128 -7.58 -24.98 8.82
CA PRO A 128 -6.35 -25.59 8.31
C PRO A 128 -5.63 -24.65 7.33
N HIS A 129 -4.32 -24.56 7.44
CA HIS A 129 -3.51 -23.83 6.46
C HIS A 129 -2.19 -24.55 6.20
N ARG A 130 -1.72 -24.49 4.97
CA ARG A 130 -0.38 -24.97 4.61
C ARG A 130 0.67 -24.09 5.30
N VAL A 131 1.62 -24.68 5.99
CA VAL A 131 2.68 -23.96 6.69
C VAL A 131 3.51 -23.16 5.67
N LEU A 132 3.63 -21.85 5.89
CA LEU A 132 4.40 -20.96 5.05
C LEU A 132 5.90 -21.09 5.34
N TYR A 133 6.74 -20.78 4.36
CA TYR A 133 8.17 -20.61 4.58
C TYR A 133 8.43 -19.50 5.59
N PHE A 134 9.35 -19.72 6.53
CA PHE A 134 9.65 -18.82 7.64
C PHE A 134 9.91 -17.37 7.20
N TRP A 135 10.77 -17.16 6.21
CA TRP A 135 11.10 -15.82 5.73
C TRP A 135 9.92 -15.12 5.03
N HIS A 136 9.07 -15.90 4.39
CA HIS A 136 7.86 -15.37 3.78
C HIS A 136 6.85 -14.93 4.83
N TYR A 137 6.66 -15.74 5.87
CA TYR A 137 5.84 -15.39 7.03
C TYR A 137 6.39 -14.13 7.71
N LEU A 138 7.71 -14.07 7.97
CA LEU A 138 8.33 -12.92 8.65
C LEU A 138 8.17 -11.63 7.84
N GLY A 139 8.34 -11.67 6.52
CA GLY A 139 8.11 -10.52 5.63
C GLY A 139 6.67 -10.03 5.70
N ASN A 140 5.71 -10.96 5.63
CA ASN A 140 4.28 -10.64 5.72
C ASN A 140 3.90 -10.06 7.10
N ALA A 141 4.40 -10.66 8.19
CA ALA A 141 4.20 -10.17 9.55
C ALA A 141 4.78 -8.74 9.74
N PHE A 142 5.95 -8.46 9.16
CA PHE A 142 6.56 -7.14 9.19
C PHE A 142 5.72 -6.09 8.42
N LEU A 143 5.23 -6.42 7.23
CA LEU A 143 4.38 -5.52 6.44
C LEU A 143 3.05 -5.27 7.17
N THR A 144 2.44 -6.31 7.73
CA THR A 144 1.21 -6.20 8.52
C THR A 144 1.43 -5.33 9.77
N PHE A 145 2.54 -5.54 10.50
CA PHE A 145 2.90 -4.71 11.66
C PHE A 145 3.02 -3.23 11.30
N LEU A 146 3.73 -2.91 10.21
CA LEU A 146 3.85 -1.53 9.75
C LEU A 146 2.50 -0.95 9.32
N SER A 147 1.70 -1.71 8.59
CA SER A 147 0.35 -1.30 8.21
C SER A 147 -0.51 -0.97 9.44
N ASN A 148 -0.53 -1.85 10.42
CA ASN A 148 -1.26 -1.66 11.68
C ASN A 148 -0.82 -0.40 12.43
N MET A 149 0.50 -0.18 12.53
CA MET A 149 1.07 1.01 13.18
C MET A 149 0.58 2.30 12.51
N PHE A 150 0.38 2.30 11.19
CA PHE A 150 -0.03 3.49 10.44
C PHE A 150 -1.54 3.65 10.30
N THR A 151 -2.30 2.55 10.35
CA THR A 151 -3.77 2.55 10.17
C THR A 151 -4.53 2.58 11.48
N ASP A 152 -3.86 2.30 12.61
CA ASP A 152 -4.48 2.05 13.92
C ASP A 152 -5.47 0.86 13.88
N LEU A 153 -5.26 -0.09 12.95
CA LEU A 153 -5.93 -1.37 12.91
C LEU A 153 -5.08 -2.44 13.60
N ASN A 154 -5.68 -3.54 14.01
CA ASN A 154 -4.98 -4.68 14.60
C ASN A 154 -5.25 -5.94 13.78
N LEU A 155 -4.92 -5.89 12.47
CA LEU A 155 -5.02 -7.03 11.58
C LEU A 155 -3.90 -8.03 11.84
N THR A 156 -4.16 -9.30 11.59
CA THR A 156 -3.15 -10.36 11.62
C THR A 156 -2.58 -10.66 10.23
N ASP A 157 -3.31 -10.29 9.15
CA ASP A 157 -2.91 -10.57 7.77
C ASP A 157 -3.37 -9.48 6.80
N MET A 158 -2.56 -8.45 6.59
CA MET A 158 -2.85 -7.36 5.65
C MET A 158 -2.84 -7.83 4.18
N GLU A 159 -1.95 -8.76 3.83
CA GLU A 159 -1.69 -9.24 2.46
C GLU A 159 -2.68 -10.32 1.97
N VAL A 160 -3.67 -10.69 2.77
CA VAL A 160 -4.67 -11.68 2.38
C VAL A 160 -5.47 -11.23 1.15
N CYS A 161 -5.79 -12.15 0.24
CA CYS A 161 -6.68 -11.85 -0.87
C CYS A 161 -8.14 -11.72 -0.43
N TYR A 162 -8.62 -12.63 0.43
CA TYR A 162 -10.03 -12.65 0.86
C TYR A 162 -10.42 -11.38 1.59
N LYS A 163 -11.20 -10.58 0.90
CA LYS A 163 -11.81 -9.34 1.40
C LYS A 163 -13.24 -9.26 0.91
N VAL A 164 -14.17 -9.04 1.81
CA VAL A 164 -15.60 -8.87 1.50
C VAL A 164 -16.05 -7.49 1.96
N PHE A 165 -16.74 -6.79 1.09
CA PHE A 165 -17.15 -5.40 1.29
C PHE A 165 -18.65 -5.23 1.08
N ARG A 166 -19.25 -4.25 1.71
CA ARG A 166 -20.46 -3.65 1.17
C ARG A 166 -20.17 -3.00 -0.16
N ARG A 167 -21.07 -3.14 -1.13
CA ARG A 167 -20.85 -2.57 -2.48
C ARG A 167 -20.65 -1.06 -2.45
N ASP A 168 -21.48 -0.33 -1.71
CA ASP A 168 -21.38 1.13 -1.59
C ASP A 168 -20.03 1.58 -1.03
N VAL A 169 -19.45 0.82 -0.10
CA VAL A 169 -18.13 1.07 0.46
C VAL A 169 -17.03 0.90 -0.61
N ILE A 170 -16.96 -0.26 -1.26
CA ILE A 170 -15.86 -0.51 -2.19
C ILE A 170 -15.95 0.35 -3.45
N GLN A 171 -17.14 0.63 -3.94
CA GLN A 171 -17.33 1.52 -5.09
C GLN A 171 -17.05 2.99 -4.75
N GLY A 172 -17.16 3.39 -3.49
CA GLY A 172 -16.74 4.71 -2.99
C GLY A 172 -15.21 4.88 -2.86
N ILE A 173 -14.45 3.79 -2.87
CA ILE A 173 -12.99 3.81 -2.73
C ILE A 173 -12.31 3.87 -4.10
N GLN A 174 -11.59 4.97 -4.38
CA GLN A 174 -10.77 5.08 -5.60
C GLN A 174 -9.48 4.29 -5.46
N ILE A 175 -9.37 3.14 -6.10
CA ILE A 175 -8.15 2.32 -6.15
C ILE A 175 -7.20 2.89 -7.20
N GLN A 176 -5.94 3.10 -6.83
CA GLN A 176 -4.89 3.70 -7.65
C GLN A 176 -3.82 2.69 -8.07
N GLU A 177 -3.57 1.67 -7.23
CA GLU A 177 -2.58 0.66 -7.53
C GLU A 177 -3.09 -0.33 -8.58
N ASP A 178 -2.26 -0.56 -9.59
CA ASP A 178 -2.62 -1.45 -10.69
C ASP A 178 -2.22 -2.90 -10.43
N ARG A 179 -1.20 -3.14 -9.57
CA ARG A 179 -0.63 -4.47 -9.29
C ARG A 179 -0.84 -4.88 -7.82
N PHE A 180 0.16 -5.53 -7.21
CA PHE A 180 0.17 -6.03 -5.83
C PHE A 180 0.33 -4.94 -4.75
N GLY A 181 0.16 -3.68 -5.08
CA GLY A 181 0.00 -2.59 -4.10
C GLY A 181 -1.45 -2.41 -3.65
N PHE A 182 -2.38 -3.19 -4.21
CA PHE A 182 -3.81 -3.12 -3.88
C PHE A 182 -4.07 -3.43 -2.40
N GLU A 183 -3.46 -4.48 -1.86
CA GLU A 183 -3.68 -4.94 -0.50
C GLU A 183 -3.34 -3.84 0.55
N PRO A 184 -2.15 -3.24 0.58
CA PRO A 184 -1.86 -2.14 1.51
C PRO A 184 -2.64 -0.86 1.19
N GLU A 185 -2.98 -0.58 -0.08
CA GLU A 185 -3.79 0.57 -0.44
C GLU A 185 -5.20 0.47 0.12
N ILE A 186 -5.87 -0.67 -0.06
CA ILE A 186 -7.26 -0.85 0.37
C ILE A 186 -7.38 -0.80 1.90
N VAL A 187 -6.43 -1.42 2.63
CA VAL A 187 -6.39 -1.39 4.09
C VAL A 187 -6.24 0.05 4.60
N ALA A 188 -5.33 0.84 4.02
CA ALA A 188 -5.15 2.24 4.36
C ALA A 188 -6.43 3.07 4.13
N LYS A 189 -7.11 2.87 3.00
CA LYS A 189 -8.32 3.62 2.64
C LYS A 189 -9.54 3.24 3.47
N VAL A 190 -9.65 1.97 3.84
CA VAL A 190 -10.67 1.46 4.77
C VAL A 190 -10.49 2.09 6.16
N ALA A 191 -9.25 2.12 6.67
CA ALA A 191 -8.93 2.74 7.94
C ALA A 191 -9.24 4.26 7.96
N GLN A 192 -8.88 4.97 6.88
CA GLN A 192 -9.14 6.42 6.75
C GLN A 192 -10.63 6.77 6.79
N GLN A 193 -11.49 5.88 6.32
CA GLN A 193 -12.95 6.05 6.38
C GLN A 193 -13.54 5.63 7.73
N ARG A 194 -12.72 5.11 8.66
CA ARG A 194 -13.15 4.63 9.99
C ARG A 194 -14.30 3.62 9.92
N LEU A 195 -14.21 2.71 8.95
CA LEU A 195 -15.19 1.67 8.74
C LEU A 195 -15.12 0.61 9.84
N ARG A 196 -16.24 -0.11 10.05
CA ARG A 196 -16.27 -1.26 10.95
C ARG A 196 -15.64 -2.46 10.25
N VAL A 197 -14.43 -2.79 10.65
CA VAL A 197 -13.62 -3.87 10.08
C VAL A 197 -13.68 -5.09 10.97
N PHE A 198 -13.96 -6.25 10.39
CA PHE A 198 -13.86 -7.56 11.04
C PHE A 198 -12.75 -8.36 10.37
N GLU A 199 -12.10 -9.24 11.13
CA GLU A 199 -11.13 -10.20 10.61
C GLU A 199 -11.54 -11.61 11.03
N MET A 200 -11.47 -12.57 10.09
CA MET A 200 -11.89 -13.95 10.32
C MET A 200 -10.84 -14.92 9.79
N GLY A 201 -10.57 -15.98 10.56
CA GLY A 201 -9.65 -17.04 10.12
C GLY A 201 -10.18 -17.80 8.93
N ILE A 202 -9.32 -18.05 7.95
CA ILE A 202 -9.62 -18.81 6.73
C ILE A 202 -8.62 -19.93 6.52
N SER A 203 -9.01 -20.93 5.73
CA SER A 203 -8.07 -21.94 5.23
C SER A 203 -7.18 -21.38 4.13
N TYR A 204 -6.00 -21.97 3.97
CA TYR A 204 -5.06 -21.54 2.94
C TYR A 204 -4.21 -22.70 2.44
N SER A 205 -4.19 -22.89 1.14
CA SER A 205 -3.41 -23.92 0.44
C SER A 205 -2.44 -23.30 -0.56
N GLY A 206 -1.47 -22.50 -0.04
CA GLY A 206 -0.55 -21.73 -0.85
C GLY A 206 0.30 -22.58 -1.80
N ARG A 207 0.48 -22.12 -3.05
CA ARG A 207 1.35 -22.73 -4.06
C ARG A 207 2.83 -22.51 -3.72
N THR A 208 3.67 -23.48 -4.09
CA THR A 208 5.12 -23.32 -4.09
C THR A 208 5.59 -22.57 -5.34
N TYR A 209 6.88 -22.18 -5.38
CA TYR A 209 7.47 -21.60 -6.59
C TYR A 209 7.43 -22.54 -7.80
N GLU A 210 7.55 -23.85 -7.56
CA GLU A 210 7.45 -24.89 -8.58
C GLU A 210 6.00 -25.01 -9.10
N GLU A 211 5.01 -24.72 -8.25
CA GLU A 211 3.59 -24.69 -8.57
C GLU A 211 3.13 -23.34 -9.18
N GLY A 212 4.05 -22.44 -9.53
CA GLY A 212 3.78 -21.20 -10.27
C GLY A 212 3.50 -19.97 -9.44
N LYS A 213 3.99 -19.88 -8.19
CA LYS A 213 3.88 -18.66 -7.37
C LYS A 213 4.53 -17.47 -8.06
N LYS A 214 3.74 -16.40 -8.26
CA LYS A 214 4.14 -15.21 -9.06
C LYS A 214 4.72 -14.06 -8.22
N ILE A 215 4.55 -14.07 -6.88
CA ILE A 215 4.94 -12.97 -5.98
C ILE A 215 6.43 -13.07 -5.62
N GLY A 216 7.15 -11.93 -5.75
CA GLY A 216 8.58 -11.84 -5.46
C GLY A 216 8.94 -10.72 -4.47
N TRP A 217 10.23 -10.58 -4.13
CA TRP A 217 10.74 -9.56 -3.20
C TRP A 217 10.44 -8.12 -3.64
N ARG A 218 10.32 -7.86 -4.96
CA ARG A 218 9.95 -6.55 -5.52
C ARG A 218 8.54 -6.13 -5.13
N ASP A 219 7.63 -7.10 -5.01
CA ASP A 219 6.26 -6.85 -4.59
C ASP A 219 6.22 -6.46 -3.11
N GLY A 220 7.07 -7.07 -2.27
CA GLY A 220 7.25 -6.66 -0.87
C GLY A 220 7.76 -5.22 -0.73
N LEU A 221 8.74 -4.80 -1.56
CA LEU A 221 9.17 -3.40 -1.59
C LEU A 221 8.07 -2.45 -2.08
N ARG A 222 7.25 -2.90 -3.04
CA ARG A 222 6.09 -2.13 -3.48
C ARG A 222 5.05 -2.00 -2.38
N ALA A 223 4.75 -3.08 -1.65
CA ALA A 223 3.84 -3.05 -0.51
C ALA A 223 4.34 -2.07 0.56
N LEU A 224 5.62 -2.11 0.91
CA LEU A 224 6.23 -1.17 1.84
C LEU A 224 6.06 0.29 1.36
N TYR A 225 6.35 0.57 0.09
CA TYR A 225 6.12 1.89 -0.49
C TYR A 225 4.66 2.33 -0.39
N CYS A 226 3.69 1.43 -0.68
CA CYS A 226 2.27 1.71 -0.62
C CYS A 226 1.80 1.98 0.81
N ILE A 227 2.32 1.25 1.82
CA ILE A 227 2.03 1.51 3.23
C ILE A 227 2.38 2.97 3.58
N PHE A 228 3.57 3.44 3.23
CA PHE A 228 3.95 4.83 3.46
C PHE A 228 3.12 5.81 2.62
N ARG A 229 3.02 5.55 1.32
CA ARG A 229 2.34 6.44 0.37
C ARG A 229 0.90 6.74 0.76
N TYR A 230 0.14 5.73 1.19
CA TYR A 230 -1.28 5.89 1.47
C TYR A 230 -1.59 6.30 2.91
N ASN A 231 -0.68 6.09 3.86
CA ASN A 231 -0.91 6.40 5.26
C ASN A 231 -0.19 7.66 5.74
N ALA A 232 1.07 7.89 5.33
CA ALA A 232 1.90 8.95 5.90
C ALA A 232 1.26 10.35 5.93
N PRO A 233 0.52 10.80 4.89
CA PRO A 233 -0.12 12.10 4.91
C PRO A 233 -1.24 12.26 5.96
N TYR A 234 -1.81 11.16 6.42
CA TYR A 234 -2.95 11.15 7.37
C TYR A 234 -2.54 10.88 8.80
N LEU A 235 -1.26 10.61 9.03
CA LEU A 235 -0.71 10.37 10.37
C LEU A 235 -0.73 11.64 11.24
N PRO A 236 -0.79 11.50 12.56
CA PRO A 236 -0.55 12.60 13.48
C PRO A 236 0.82 13.27 13.25
N LEU A 237 0.90 14.58 13.45
CA LEU A 237 2.14 15.36 13.23
C LEU A 237 3.40 14.76 13.87
N PRO A 238 3.37 14.23 15.11
CA PRO A 238 4.55 13.60 15.70
C PRO A 238 5.06 12.41 14.89
N MET A 239 4.15 11.58 14.34
CA MET A 239 4.51 10.42 13.53
C MET A 239 5.07 10.87 12.16
N GLN A 240 4.46 11.87 11.52
CA GLN A 240 5.01 12.48 10.31
C GLN A 240 6.43 13.03 10.56
N PHE A 241 6.67 13.63 11.72
CA PHE A 241 7.99 14.11 12.11
C PHE A 241 9.01 12.98 12.27
N LEU A 242 8.64 11.84 12.87
CA LEU A 242 9.52 10.67 12.98
C LEU A 242 9.90 10.11 11.59
N ILE A 243 8.93 10.01 10.68
CA ILE A 243 9.23 9.61 9.29
C ILE A 243 10.19 10.62 8.62
N TYR A 244 9.98 11.91 8.86
CA TYR A 244 10.85 12.95 8.34
C TYR A 244 12.28 12.83 8.88
N VAL A 245 12.46 12.54 10.17
CA VAL A 245 13.77 12.27 10.79
C VAL A 245 14.44 11.06 10.15
N PHE A 246 13.68 9.99 9.92
CA PHE A 246 14.18 8.78 9.23
C PHE A 246 14.66 9.09 7.80
N ILE A 247 13.87 9.83 7.02
CA ILE A 247 14.25 10.28 5.67
C ILE A 247 15.53 11.13 5.75
N GLY A 248 15.64 12.01 6.75
CA GLY A 248 16.84 12.80 6.99
C GLY A 248 18.08 11.94 7.26
N GLY A 249 17.94 10.90 8.06
CA GLY A 249 19.00 9.91 8.34
C GLY A 249 19.45 9.17 7.08
N VAL A 250 18.50 8.68 6.28
CA VAL A 250 18.80 8.03 4.99
C VAL A 250 19.54 8.97 4.04
N SER A 251 19.12 10.23 3.99
CA SER A 251 19.78 11.25 3.15
C SER A 251 21.19 11.59 3.65
N ALA A 252 21.43 11.58 4.96
CA ALA A 252 22.76 11.79 5.54
C ALA A 252 23.70 10.61 5.21
N VAL A 253 23.22 9.38 5.26
CA VAL A 253 23.97 8.19 4.83
C VAL A 253 24.29 8.26 3.34
N ALA A 254 23.30 8.62 2.51
CA ALA A 254 23.52 8.81 1.07
C ALA A 254 24.57 9.90 0.80
N ASN A 255 24.51 11.03 1.51
CA ASN A 255 25.53 12.09 1.42
C ASN A 255 26.94 11.55 1.69
N LEU A 256 27.10 10.80 2.77
CA LEU A 256 28.40 10.20 3.12
C LEU A 256 28.90 9.24 2.05
N ILE A 257 28.05 8.34 1.56
CA ILE A 257 28.40 7.35 0.52
C ILE A 257 28.82 8.07 -0.76
N ILE A 258 28.04 9.05 -1.22
CA ILE A 258 28.32 9.83 -2.43
C ILE A 258 29.63 10.60 -2.25
N PHE A 259 29.83 11.24 -1.11
CA PHE A 259 31.07 11.97 -0.80
C PHE A 259 32.30 11.06 -0.90
N LEU A 260 32.25 9.90 -0.23
CA LEU A 260 33.35 8.93 -0.25
C LEU A 260 33.62 8.38 -1.66
N ALA A 261 32.57 8.12 -2.44
CA ALA A 261 32.71 7.68 -3.82
C ALA A 261 33.40 8.76 -4.69
N LEU A 262 32.98 10.02 -4.60
CA LEU A 262 33.57 11.13 -5.34
C LEU A 262 35.05 11.36 -4.97
N MET A 263 35.38 11.27 -3.67
CA MET A 263 36.77 11.33 -3.19
C MET A 263 37.59 10.15 -3.74
N GLY A 264 37.02 8.93 -3.75
CA GLY A 264 37.66 7.73 -4.34
C GLY A 264 37.87 7.83 -5.86
N MET A 265 37.08 8.63 -6.56
CA MET A 265 37.25 8.95 -7.99
C MET A 265 38.31 10.05 -8.25
N GLY A 266 38.95 10.57 -7.21
CA GLY A 266 40.01 11.56 -7.32
C GLY A 266 39.57 13.02 -7.33
N LEU A 267 38.28 13.30 -7.04
CA LEU A 267 37.84 14.69 -6.87
C LEU A 267 38.40 15.28 -5.56
N SER A 268 38.70 16.58 -5.58
CA SER A 268 39.16 17.27 -4.38
C SER A 268 38.02 17.47 -3.37
N LEU A 269 38.37 17.75 -2.10
CA LEU A 269 37.44 17.82 -0.97
C LEU A 269 36.24 18.74 -1.23
N THR A 270 36.48 19.98 -1.72
CA THR A 270 35.44 20.98 -1.88
C THR A 270 34.38 20.59 -2.90
N PRO A 271 34.70 20.22 -4.17
CA PRO A 271 33.67 19.79 -5.11
C PRO A 271 32.99 18.48 -4.69
N SER A 272 33.70 17.54 -4.04
CA SER A 272 33.09 16.30 -3.52
C SER A 272 32.02 16.60 -2.46
N THR A 273 32.32 17.53 -1.53
CA THR A 273 31.37 17.95 -0.49
C THR A 273 30.14 18.64 -1.08
N LEU A 274 30.34 19.57 -2.01
CA LEU A 274 29.23 20.32 -2.64
C LEU A 274 28.32 19.40 -3.47
N LEU A 275 28.89 18.54 -4.30
CA LEU A 275 28.13 17.62 -5.13
C LEU A 275 27.37 16.58 -4.26
N ALA A 276 28.03 16.02 -3.26
CA ALA A 276 27.37 15.09 -2.32
C ALA A 276 26.20 15.76 -1.59
N PHE A 277 26.38 16.99 -1.13
CA PHE A 277 25.30 17.75 -0.49
C PHE A 277 24.10 17.99 -1.42
N VAL A 278 24.35 18.44 -2.66
CA VAL A 278 23.28 18.69 -3.64
C VAL A 278 22.53 17.41 -3.98
N MET A 279 23.25 16.31 -4.19
CA MET A 279 22.64 15.01 -4.50
C MET A 279 21.85 14.46 -3.29
N ALA A 280 22.36 14.60 -2.08
CA ALA A 280 21.65 14.20 -0.88
C ALA A 280 20.41 15.07 -0.61
N ALA A 281 20.47 16.36 -0.88
CA ALA A 281 19.32 17.27 -0.78
C ALA A 281 18.24 16.90 -1.81
N ALA A 282 18.62 16.56 -3.04
CA ALA A 282 17.70 16.04 -4.06
C ALA A 282 17.07 14.70 -3.64
N THR A 283 17.87 13.77 -3.12
CA THR A 283 17.38 12.49 -2.57
C THR A 283 16.37 12.72 -1.44
N ASN A 284 16.69 13.60 -0.49
CA ASN A 284 15.79 13.94 0.61
C ASN A 284 14.48 14.56 0.12
N TYR A 285 14.55 15.47 -0.86
CA TYR A 285 13.36 16.06 -1.47
C TYR A 285 12.47 15.01 -2.15
N LEU A 286 13.05 14.13 -2.95
CA LEU A 286 12.32 13.06 -3.63
C LEU A 286 11.69 12.07 -2.65
N LEU A 287 12.42 11.67 -1.60
CA LEU A 287 11.88 10.79 -0.54
C LEU A 287 10.73 11.46 0.24
N CYS A 288 10.85 12.75 0.56
CA CYS A 288 9.77 13.49 1.20
C CYS A 288 8.49 13.52 0.36
N ILE A 289 8.61 13.75 -0.96
CA ILE A 289 7.46 13.73 -1.87
C ILE A 289 6.89 12.30 -2.01
N ALA A 290 7.76 11.31 -2.17
CA ALA A 290 7.35 9.94 -2.42
C ALA A 290 6.68 9.29 -1.20
N LEU A 291 7.21 9.54 0.01
CA LEU A 291 6.84 8.80 1.21
C LEU A 291 6.01 9.63 2.21
N LEU A 292 6.22 10.94 2.33
CA LEU A 292 5.64 11.74 3.41
C LEU A 292 4.62 12.77 2.94
N PHE A 293 4.97 13.58 1.94
CA PHE A 293 4.11 14.65 1.46
C PHE A 293 3.57 14.29 0.09
N ARG A 294 2.28 14.02 -0.06
CA ARG A 294 1.69 13.86 -1.38
C ARG A 294 1.99 15.09 -2.22
N HIS A 295 2.47 14.88 -3.45
CA HIS A 295 2.69 15.97 -4.41
C HIS A 295 1.34 16.59 -4.80
N LYS A 296 0.79 17.41 -3.92
CA LYS A 296 -0.27 18.37 -4.23
C LYS A 296 0.40 19.73 -4.26
N ALA A 297 1.16 20.00 -5.33
CA ALA A 297 1.85 21.25 -5.49
C ALA A 297 0.85 22.41 -5.38
N ARG A 298 1.03 23.24 -4.35
CA ARG A 298 0.41 24.58 -4.29
C ARG A 298 1.07 25.50 -5.30
N TRP A 299 2.32 25.22 -5.62
CA TRP A 299 3.20 26.02 -6.45
C TRP A 299 3.45 25.32 -7.79
N ASN A 300 3.76 26.09 -8.83
CA ASN A 300 4.38 25.51 -10.01
C ASN A 300 5.77 24.97 -9.65
N SER A 301 6.32 24.03 -10.42
CA SER A 301 7.55 23.30 -10.08
C SER A 301 8.74 24.23 -9.75
N VAL A 302 8.84 25.39 -10.40
CA VAL A 302 9.92 26.36 -10.16
C VAL A 302 9.72 27.09 -8.83
N ALA A 303 8.50 27.55 -8.55
CA ALA A 303 8.20 28.22 -7.27
C ALA A 303 8.34 27.25 -6.08
N GLU A 304 8.01 25.98 -6.24
CA GLU A 304 8.18 24.97 -5.22
C GLU A 304 9.65 24.78 -4.83
N VAL A 305 10.54 24.64 -5.82
CA VAL A 305 12.00 24.56 -5.59
C VAL A 305 12.53 25.84 -4.94
N PHE A 306 12.01 27.00 -5.33
CA PHE A 306 12.39 28.27 -4.71
C PHE A 306 11.97 28.38 -3.25
N VAL A 307 10.70 28.05 -2.93
CA VAL A 307 10.19 28.03 -1.56
C VAL A 307 10.95 26.98 -0.70
N TYR A 308 11.24 25.83 -1.27
CA TYR A 308 12.09 24.81 -0.64
C TYR A 308 13.48 25.38 -0.29
N GLY A 309 14.12 26.05 -1.24
CA GLY A 309 15.41 26.71 -1.04
C GLY A 309 15.38 27.78 0.06
N LEU A 310 14.31 28.59 0.11
CA LEU A 310 14.11 29.56 1.19
C LEU A 310 14.01 28.91 2.59
N VAL A 311 13.23 27.81 2.70
CA VAL A 311 13.11 27.08 3.96
C VAL A 311 14.45 26.51 4.38
N VAL A 312 15.22 25.91 3.48
CA VAL A 312 16.55 25.35 3.79
C VAL A 312 17.53 26.45 4.22
N THR A 313 17.54 27.59 3.52
CA THR A 313 18.42 28.74 3.85
C THR A 313 18.06 29.33 5.22
N PHE A 314 16.78 29.54 5.49
CA PHE A 314 16.30 30.03 6.78
C PHE A 314 16.69 29.11 7.93
N THR A 315 16.44 27.81 7.78
CA THR A 315 16.76 26.82 8.82
C THR A 315 18.28 26.68 9.02
N GLY A 316 19.08 26.80 7.96
CA GLY A 316 20.53 26.83 8.07
C GLY A 316 21.05 28.07 8.81
N ALA A 317 20.48 29.25 8.55
CA ALA A 317 20.80 30.48 9.27
C ALA A 317 20.40 30.38 10.74
N LEU A 318 19.22 29.79 11.03
CA LEU A 318 18.76 29.56 12.41
C LEU A 318 19.70 28.60 13.16
N ASP A 319 20.11 27.50 12.57
CA ASP A 319 21.04 26.52 13.14
C ASP A 319 22.38 27.16 13.46
N LEU A 320 22.92 27.96 12.53
CA LEU A 320 24.17 28.68 12.75
C LEU A 320 24.04 29.73 13.87
N GLY A 321 22.97 30.53 13.86
CA GLY A 321 22.74 31.57 14.90
C GLY A 321 22.60 30.98 16.29
N MET A 322 21.77 29.89 16.42
CA MET A 322 21.61 29.19 17.70
C MET A 322 22.89 28.50 18.15
N THR A 323 23.65 27.87 17.25
CA THR A 323 24.94 27.26 17.61
C THR A 323 25.89 28.30 18.19
N ARG A 324 26.00 29.49 17.55
CA ARG A 324 26.85 30.60 18.06
C ARG A 324 26.39 31.13 19.41
N MET A 325 25.07 31.34 19.55
CA MET A 325 24.47 31.83 20.77
C MET A 325 24.72 30.87 21.95
N LEU A 326 24.43 29.58 21.78
CA LEU A 326 24.59 28.55 22.79
C LEU A 326 26.08 28.37 23.17
N TYR A 327 26.97 28.45 22.19
CA TYR A 327 28.41 28.40 22.44
C TYR A 327 28.91 29.62 23.23
N ALA A 328 28.41 30.81 22.90
CA ALA A 328 28.81 32.07 23.59
C ALA A 328 28.39 32.13 25.07
N ILE A 329 27.31 31.41 25.45
CA ILE A 329 26.87 31.30 26.87
C ILE A 329 27.59 30.19 27.65
N GLY A 330 28.65 29.59 27.06
CA GLY A 330 29.54 28.64 27.73
C GLY A 330 29.22 27.16 27.57
N ASN A 331 28.24 26.78 26.70
CA ASN A 331 28.01 25.38 26.44
C ASN A 331 29.13 24.76 25.58
N PRO A 332 29.44 23.46 25.76
CA PRO A 332 30.37 22.77 24.87
C PRO A 332 29.90 22.84 23.41
N ALA A 333 30.83 22.91 22.45
CA ALA A 333 30.55 23.08 21.05
C ALA A 333 29.60 21.96 20.50
N TRP A 334 29.79 20.72 20.93
CA TRP A 334 28.96 19.60 20.53
C TRP A 334 27.51 19.69 21.06
N VAL A 335 27.31 20.17 22.29
CA VAL A 335 25.98 20.42 22.88
C VAL A 335 25.28 21.51 22.10
N SER A 336 25.98 22.65 21.88
CA SER A 336 25.48 23.83 21.17
C SER A 336 25.01 23.44 19.76
N LYS A 337 25.82 22.66 19.05
CA LYS A 337 25.49 22.19 17.69
C LYS A 337 24.32 21.19 17.67
N SER A 338 24.33 20.23 18.60
CA SER A 338 23.25 19.22 18.65
C SER A 338 21.89 19.85 18.95
N LEU A 339 21.81 20.76 19.92
CA LEU A 339 20.56 21.46 20.25
C LEU A 339 20.07 22.34 19.09
N ALA A 340 20.99 23.11 18.47
CA ALA A 340 20.65 23.93 17.31
C ALA A 340 20.13 23.08 16.13
N SER A 341 20.77 21.95 15.87
CA SER A 341 20.36 21.05 14.79
C SER A 341 19.01 20.39 15.06
N LEU A 342 18.66 20.04 16.30
CA LEU A 342 17.33 19.55 16.66
C LEU A 342 16.25 20.59 16.40
N VAL A 343 16.50 21.86 16.78
CA VAL A 343 15.57 22.95 16.50
C VAL A 343 15.48 23.21 15.01
N GLY A 344 16.61 23.24 14.29
CA GLY A 344 16.65 23.39 12.84
C GLY A 344 15.86 22.30 12.12
N LEU A 345 15.97 21.05 12.58
CA LEU A 345 15.21 19.91 12.07
C LEU A 345 13.69 20.11 12.21
N LEU A 346 13.25 20.59 13.39
CA LEU A 346 11.84 20.87 13.64
C LEU A 346 11.31 21.99 12.76
N PHE A 347 12.02 23.12 12.65
CA PHE A 347 11.62 24.23 11.79
C PHE A 347 11.64 23.85 10.30
N ASN A 348 12.59 23.03 9.88
CA ASN A 348 12.65 22.52 8.51
C ASN A 348 11.45 21.61 8.20
N PHE A 349 11.05 20.73 9.14
CA PHE A 349 9.84 19.92 9.01
C PHE A 349 8.58 20.80 8.89
N ILE A 350 8.40 21.76 9.80
CA ILE A 350 7.26 22.69 9.80
C ILE A 350 7.22 23.49 8.48
N GLY A 351 8.34 24.07 8.06
CA GLY A 351 8.43 24.83 6.83
C GLY A 351 8.08 24.00 5.61
N ARG A 352 8.57 22.76 5.53
CA ARG A 352 8.20 21.86 4.42
C ARG A 352 6.74 21.45 4.46
N ARG A 353 6.22 21.09 5.63
CA ARG A 353 4.85 20.64 5.80
C ARG A 353 3.81 21.70 5.48
N PHE A 354 4.05 22.94 5.86
CA PHE A 354 3.06 24.00 5.77
C PHE A 354 3.31 25.02 4.64
N LEU A 355 4.56 25.20 4.21
CA LEU A 355 4.91 26.16 3.18
C LEU A 355 5.18 25.50 1.82
N VAL A 356 5.96 24.43 1.80
CA VAL A 356 6.33 23.74 0.54
C VAL A 356 5.22 22.80 0.10
N PHE A 357 4.71 21.95 0.99
CA PHE A 357 3.73 20.90 0.70
C PHE A 357 2.43 21.07 1.53
N PRO A 358 1.71 22.18 1.43
CA PRO A 358 0.49 22.39 2.20
C PRO A 358 -0.60 21.42 1.74
N GLU A 359 -1.29 20.75 2.69
CA GLU A 359 -2.52 20.04 2.38
C GLU A 359 -3.60 21.02 1.95
N LYS A 360 -4.26 20.74 0.82
CA LYS A 360 -5.56 21.36 0.56
C LYS A 360 -6.53 20.79 1.59
N LYS A 361 -7.08 21.64 2.45
CA LYS A 361 -8.28 21.28 3.23
C LYS A 361 -9.34 20.81 2.23
N GLN A 362 -9.76 19.55 2.35
CA GLN A 362 -10.95 19.06 1.68
C GLN A 362 -12.19 19.64 2.38
#